data_8d2db2d3c0346b5b596ecd2bfec92255
#
_entry.id   8d2db2d3c0346b5b596ecd2bfec92255
#
_cell.length_a   1.000
_cell.length_b   1.000
_cell.length_c   1.000
_cell.angle_alpha   90.00
_cell.angle_beta   90.00
_cell.angle_gamma   90.00
#
_symmetry.space_group_name_H-M   'P 1'
#
loop_
_entity.id
_entity.type
_entity.pdbx_description
1 polymer ?
#
loop_
_entity_poly.entity_id
_entity_poly.type
_entity_poly.pdbx_seq_one_letter_code
_entity_poly.pdbx_strand_id
1 'polypeptide(L)'
;MSTMFGKSTPVPAPFAGIADFVLDLPEGRPLRVLQLTDMQIIDAAQQRTPDRLSEREIAMWQPEFIPHQCTDPIRSVVAEANPDLIIITGDIVYGEFDDSGRSLELFCDFMDSFGVPWAPVYGNHDNESLRGADWQNARLEASPLCLFKKGSVTGNGNYSVLLTRNGVPFRALYMMDSGGCMGSPSESARRGPGFSADQYDWLYTTAEKQNAAAGMTVPSFLCFHIPTIQFHLAAVKKGYQSASEYEKYVIGVTSPARDGDFGCKREPIGCFLTPDGFVEKLRELGVDGVFAGHCHANNTSVLWEGIRWTYGLKTGQYDYHTVGQLGGTLITLWNEDFTVAHVPSLTPIAPVPNPPRH
;
A
#
# COMPACT_ATOMS: atom_id res chain seq x y z
N MET A 1 -4.46 -27.96 -9.02
CA MET A 1 -4.62 -28.02 -7.55
C MET A 1 -4.02 -26.74 -7.02
N SER A 2 -4.84 -25.81 -6.54
CA SER A 2 -4.39 -24.55 -5.94
C SER A 2 -3.77 -24.89 -4.59
N THR A 3 -2.46 -24.74 -4.45
CA THR A 3 -1.81 -24.75 -3.16
C THR A 3 -2.30 -23.52 -2.41
N MET A 4 -3.05 -23.71 -1.33
CA MET A 4 -3.46 -22.65 -0.42
C MET A 4 -2.20 -22.04 0.20
N PHE A 5 -1.80 -20.88 -0.28
CA PHE A 5 -0.80 -20.04 0.35
C PHE A 5 -1.49 -19.26 1.47
N GLY A 6 -1.16 -19.51 2.69
CA GLY A 6 -1.73 -18.84 3.86
C GLY A 6 -0.71 -18.66 4.97
N LYS A 7 -1.06 -17.92 6.00
CA LYS A 7 -0.28 -17.66 7.24
C LYS A 7 0.32 -18.92 7.89
N SER A 8 -0.18 -20.09 7.56
CA SER A 8 0.25 -21.38 8.10
C SER A 8 1.48 -21.99 7.45
N THR A 9 2.07 -21.33 6.43
CA THR A 9 3.32 -21.84 5.85
C THR A 9 4.45 -21.61 6.86
N PRO A 10 5.06 -22.67 7.42
CA PRO A 10 6.18 -22.49 8.36
C PRO A 10 7.30 -21.73 7.69
N VAL A 11 7.82 -20.70 8.36
CA VAL A 11 9.03 -20.02 7.89
C VAL A 11 10.18 -20.99 7.89
N PRO A 12 10.79 -21.32 6.73
CA PRO A 12 11.88 -22.28 6.67
C PRO A 12 13.10 -21.83 7.49
N ALA A 13 13.82 -22.72 8.13
CA ALA A 13 15.20 -22.45 8.46
C ALA A 13 15.97 -22.27 7.12
N PRO A 14 16.76 -21.23 6.90
CA PRO A 14 17.40 -20.33 7.86
C PRO A 14 16.65 -19.02 8.16
N PHE A 15 15.46 -18.79 7.66
CA PHE A 15 14.73 -17.52 7.80
C PHE A 15 13.84 -17.45 9.05
N ALA A 16 13.75 -18.52 9.82
CA ALA A 16 13.01 -18.55 11.08
C ALA A 16 13.52 -17.47 12.07
N GLY A 17 12.58 -16.58 12.50
CA GLY A 17 12.91 -15.45 13.36
C GLY A 17 13.56 -14.25 12.65
N ILE A 18 13.72 -14.30 11.32
CA ILE A 18 14.29 -13.22 10.50
C ILE A 18 13.24 -12.67 9.53
N ALA A 19 12.40 -13.52 8.96
CA ALA A 19 11.22 -13.13 8.17
C ALA A 19 9.96 -13.39 8.98
N ASP A 20 8.97 -12.48 8.88
CA ASP A 20 7.68 -12.66 9.55
C ASP A 20 6.78 -13.62 8.78
N PHE A 21 6.82 -13.52 7.45
CA PHE A 21 6.08 -14.40 6.54
C PHE A 21 6.98 -14.87 5.40
N VAL A 22 6.74 -16.07 4.91
CA VAL A 22 7.38 -16.60 3.71
C VAL A 22 6.29 -17.14 2.78
N LEU A 23 6.32 -16.71 1.52
CA LEU A 23 5.48 -17.24 0.46
C LEU A 23 6.36 -17.96 -0.55
N ASP A 24 6.19 -19.29 -0.65
CA ASP A 24 6.86 -20.07 -1.69
C ASP A 24 5.97 -20.14 -2.92
N LEU A 25 6.48 -19.63 -4.03
CA LEU A 25 5.72 -19.35 -5.23
C LEU A 25 6.15 -20.26 -6.38
N PRO A 26 5.22 -20.63 -7.28
CA PRO A 26 5.53 -21.54 -8.38
C PRO A 26 6.57 -20.92 -9.33
N GLU A 27 7.41 -21.78 -9.88
CA GLU A 27 8.35 -21.44 -10.95
C GLU A 27 7.65 -21.32 -12.32
N GLY A 28 8.39 -20.81 -13.31
CA GLY A 28 8.04 -20.86 -14.72
C GLY A 28 7.09 -19.76 -15.19
N ARG A 29 6.69 -18.84 -14.30
CA ARG A 29 5.90 -17.66 -14.68
C ARG A 29 6.25 -16.44 -13.80
N PRO A 30 6.00 -15.23 -14.31
CA PRO A 30 6.13 -14.04 -13.47
C PRO A 30 5.11 -14.06 -12.32
N LEU A 31 5.51 -13.49 -11.20
CA LEU A 31 4.63 -13.21 -10.09
C LEU A 31 3.90 -11.89 -10.32
N ARG A 32 2.62 -11.84 -10.01
CA ARG A 32 1.77 -10.66 -10.15
C ARG A 32 1.42 -10.13 -8.75
N VAL A 33 2.01 -9.01 -8.38
CA VAL A 33 1.70 -8.31 -7.14
C VAL A 33 0.81 -7.11 -7.47
N LEU A 34 -0.37 -7.04 -6.87
CA LEU A 34 -1.30 -5.92 -7.05
C LEU A 34 -1.18 -4.99 -5.85
N GLN A 35 -0.84 -3.73 -6.08
CA GLN A 35 -0.96 -2.68 -5.09
C GLN A 35 -2.36 -2.06 -5.14
N LEU A 36 -3.05 -2.04 -4.01
CA LEU A 36 -4.25 -1.27 -3.73
C LEU A 36 -3.90 -0.19 -2.70
N THR A 37 -4.59 0.94 -2.74
CA THR A 37 -4.35 2.05 -1.80
C THR A 37 -5.55 2.97 -1.70
N ASP A 38 -5.69 3.64 -0.57
CA ASP A 38 -6.68 4.71 -0.38
C ASP A 38 -8.11 4.27 -0.75
N MET A 39 -8.52 3.09 -0.26
CA MET A 39 -9.88 2.60 -0.42
C MET A 39 -10.86 3.46 0.37
N GLN A 40 -10.46 3.86 1.57
CA GLN A 40 -11.19 4.77 2.45
C GLN A 40 -12.65 4.36 2.67
N ILE A 41 -12.87 3.08 2.97
CA ILE A 41 -14.20 2.55 3.25
C ILE A 41 -14.78 3.24 4.47
N ILE A 42 -16.06 3.62 4.38
CA ILE A 42 -16.80 4.27 5.45
C ILE A 42 -17.93 3.39 5.95
N ASP A 43 -18.27 3.55 7.22
CA ASP A 43 -19.53 3.06 7.77
C ASP A 43 -20.61 4.13 7.57
N ALA A 44 -21.51 3.90 6.63
CA ALA A 44 -22.57 4.84 6.31
C ALA A 44 -23.53 5.10 7.49
N ALA A 45 -23.52 4.27 8.52
CA ALA A 45 -24.27 4.47 9.75
C ALA A 45 -23.51 5.30 10.81
N GLN A 46 -22.25 5.60 10.56
CA GLN A 46 -21.40 6.40 11.44
C GLN A 46 -21.87 7.86 11.52
N GLN A 47 -21.89 8.42 12.74
CA GLN A 47 -22.40 9.76 12.99
C GLN A 47 -21.50 10.60 13.91
N ARG A 48 -20.26 10.22 14.15
CA ARG A 48 -19.38 10.90 15.11
C ARG A 48 -19.16 12.38 14.81
N THR A 49 -18.98 12.74 13.58
CA THR A 49 -18.65 14.11 13.16
C THR A 49 -19.50 14.59 11.98
N PRO A 50 -20.86 14.51 12.10
CA PRO A 50 -21.74 14.87 11.01
C PRO A 50 -21.56 16.34 10.58
N ASP A 51 -21.26 17.23 11.53
CA ASP A 51 -21.14 18.67 11.27
C ASP A 51 -19.88 19.04 10.45
N ARG A 52 -18.92 18.13 10.33
CA ARG A 52 -17.71 18.31 9.52
C ARG A 52 -17.95 18.01 8.05
N LEU A 53 -19.00 17.30 7.73
CA LEU A 53 -19.31 16.91 6.37
C LEU A 53 -20.08 18.01 5.65
N SER A 54 -19.67 18.32 4.45
CA SER A 54 -20.47 19.14 3.53
C SER A 54 -21.70 18.37 3.03
N GLU A 55 -22.71 19.10 2.55
CA GLU A 55 -23.91 18.49 1.93
C GLU A 55 -23.53 17.49 0.81
N ARG A 56 -22.45 17.77 0.12
CA ARG A 56 -21.94 16.95 -0.95
C ARG A 56 -21.33 15.64 -0.44
N GLU A 57 -20.54 15.69 0.62
CA GLU A 57 -19.97 14.50 1.27
C GLU A 57 -21.07 13.62 1.84
N ILE A 58 -22.08 14.23 2.48
CA ILE A 58 -23.27 13.51 2.96
C ILE A 58 -24.00 12.81 1.80
N ALA A 59 -24.16 13.48 0.65
CA ALA A 59 -24.79 12.89 -0.53
C ALA A 59 -23.97 11.71 -1.12
N MET A 60 -22.65 11.75 -0.98
CA MET A 60 -21.78 10.64 -1.39
C MET A 60 -21.81 9.47 -0.41
N TRP A 61 -22.20 9.71 0.82
CA TRP A 61 -22.06 8.78 1.93
C TRP A 61 -23.37 8.03 2.23
N GLN A 62 -23.84 7.32 1.22
CA GLN A 62 -25.07 6.54 1.30
C GLN A 62 -24.79 5.05 1.22
N PRO A 63 -25.49 4.20 2.00
CA PRO A 63 -25.24 2.76 2.02
C PRO A 63 -25.31 2.09 0.66
N GLU A 64 -26.20 2.54 -0.21
CA GLU A 64 -26.38 1.98 -1.55
C GLU A 64 -25.19 2.20 -2.48
N PHE A 65 -24.33 3.18 -2.20
CA PHE A 65 -23.15 3.47 -3.01
C PHE A 65 -21.91 2.72 -2.55
N ILE A 66 -21.91 2.11 -1.37
CA ILE A 66 -20.74 1.38 -0.83
C ILE A 66 -20.20 0.33 -1.82
N PRO A 67 -21.02 -0.54 -2.45
CA PRO A 67 -20.52 -1.49 -3.42
C PRO A 67 -19.77 -0.81 -4.58
N HIS A 68 -20.36 0.23 -5.17
CA HIS A 68 -19.75 0.94 -6.31
C HIS A 68 -18.50 1.70 -5.94
N GLN A 69 -18.45 2.26 -4.73
CA GLN A 69 -17.36 3.14 -4.31
C GLN A 69 -16.17 2.39 -3.72
N CYS A 70 -16.34 1.17 -3.23
CA CYS A 70 -15.31 0.39 -2.57
C CYS A 70 -15.11 -1.00 -3.19
N THR A 71 -16.08 -1.89 -3.03
CA THR A 71 -15.87 -3.31 -3.32
C THR A 71 -15.86 -3.64 -4.81
N ASP A 72 -16.67 -2.97 -5.62
CA ASP A 72 -16.69 -3.20 -7.06
C ASP A 72 -15.41 -2.71 -7.76
N PRO A 73 -14.85 -1.51 -7.44
CA PRO A 73 -13.54 -1.12 -7.91
C PRO A 73 -12.46 -2.15 -7.61
N ILE A 74 -12.37 -2.64 -6.37
CA ILE A 74 -11.39 -3.66 -5.98
C ILE A 74 -11.62 -4.94 -6.78
N ARG A 75 -12.86 -5.42 -6.86
CA ARG A 75 -13.21 -6.63 -7.61
C ARG A 75 -12.82 -6.54 -9.08
N SER A 76 -13.10 -5.40 -9.70
CA SER A 76 -12.73 -5.12 -11.09
C SER A 76 -11.22 -5.21 -11.31
N VAL A 77 -10.45 -4.54 -10.46
CA VAL A 77 -8.99 -4.50 -10.56
C VAL A 77 -8.35 -5.85 -10.25
N VAL A 78 -8.86 -6.57 -9.24
CA VAL A 78 -8.36 -7.92 -8.90
C VAL A 78 -8.64 -8.90 -10.04
N ALA A 79 -9.83 -8.83 -10.67
CA ALA A 79 -10.17 -9.69 -11.79
C ALA A 79 -9.25 -9.44 -13.00
N GLU A 80 -8.97 -8.18 -13.33
CA GLU A 80 -8.07 -7.80 -14.44
C GLU A 80 -6.61 -8.14 -14.12
N ALA A 81 -6.15 -7.79 -12.91
CA ALA A 81 -4.78 -8.05 -12.49
C ALA A 81 -4.49 -9.54 -12.28
N ASN A 82 -5.46 -10.34 -11.86
CA ASN A 82 -5.30 -11.76 -11.49
C ASN A 82 -4.02 -11.96 -10.64
N PRO A 83 -3.94 -11.35 -9.45
CA PRO A 83 -2.72 -11.29 -8.66
C PRO A 83 -2.43 -12.60 -7.91
N ASP A 84 -1.16 -12.83 -7.60
CA ASP A 84 -0.69 -13.87 -6.70
C ASP A 84 -0.53 -13.36 -5.25
N LEU A 85 -0.36 -12.06 -5.11
CA LEU A 85 -0.24 -11.34 -3.84
C LEU A 85 -0.85 -9.94 -4.01
N ILE A 86 -1.54 -9.46 -2.98
CA ILE A 86 -2.02 -8.08 -2.93
C ILE A 86 -1.26 -7.36 -1.81
N ILE A 87 -0.66 -6.21 -2.12
CA ILE A 87 -0.15 -5.28 -1.11
C ILE A 87 -1.11 -4.10 -0.99
N ILE A 88 -1.27 -3.59 0.24
CA ILE A 88 -2.15 -2.46 0.50
C ILE A 88 -1.35 -1.38 1.20
N THR A 89 -1.21 -0.24 0.53
CA THR A 89 -0.40 0.87 1.01
C THR A 89 -1.22 1.92 1.77
N GLY A 90 -2.12 1.44 2.66
CA GLY A 90 -2.80 2.25 3.68
C GLY A 90 -4.11 2.89 3.24
N ASP A 91 -4.72 3.57 4.19
CA ASP A 91 -6.04 4.19 4.10
C ASP A 91 -7.12 3.21 3.62
N ILE A 92 -7.16 2.06 4.32
CA ILE A 92 -8.18 1.02 4.10
C ILE A 92 -9.55 1.57 4.45
N VAL A 93 -9.66 2.16 5.64
CA VAL A 93 -10.87 2.80 6.13
C VAL A 93 -10.65 4.30 6.31
N TYR A 94 -11.72 5.06 6.22
CA TYR A 94 -11.75 6.44 6.70
C TYR A 94 -12.17 6.38 8.17
N GLY A 95 -11.19 6.19 9.07
CA GLY A 95 -11.43 5.76 10.45
C GLY A 95 -12.27 6.71 11.28
N GLU A 96 -12.24 8.02 10.99
CA GLU A 96 -13.14 8.99 11.61
C GLU A 96 -14.61 8.62 11.39
N PHE A 97 -14.90 7.85 10.35
CA PHE A 97 -16.22 7.38 9.99
C PHE A 97 -16.37 5.85 10.06
N ASP A 98 -15.57 5.19 10.89
CA ASP A 98 -15.67 3.76 11.19
C ASP A 98 -15.40 3.46 12.68
N ASP A 99 -16.15 4.12 13.56
CA ASP A 99 -15.99 3.92 15.01
C ASP A 99 -16.45 2.55 15.49
N SER A 100 -17.33 1.89 14.76
CA SER A 100 -17.77 0.53 15.06
C SER A 100 -16.73 -0.54 14.70
N GLY A 101 -15.81 -0.24 13.79
CA GLY A 101 -14.88 -1.19 13.18
C GLY A 101 -15.52 -2.04 12.06
N ARG A 102 -16.80 -1.79 11.75
CA ARG A 102 -17.54 -2.58 10.77
C ARG A 102 -16.96 -2.52 9.37
N SER A 103 -16.43 -1.35 8.95
CA SER A 103 -15.84 -1.22 7.63
C SER A 103 -14.58 -2.07 7.51
N LEU A 104 -13.73 -2.10 8.55
CA LEU A 104 -12.56 -2.96 8.58
C LEU A 104 -12.93 -4.45 8.60
N GLU A 105 -13.95 -4.85 9.37
CA GLU A 105 -14.45 -6.23 9.38
C GLU A 105 -14.89 -6.66 7.98
N LEU A 106 -15.75 -5.86 7.36
CA LEU A 106 -16.24 -6.09 6.00
C LEU A 106 -15.10 -6.18 4.99
N PHE A 107 -14.12 -5.29 5.10
CA PHE A 107 -12.96 -5.29 4.22
C PHE A 107 -12.13 -6.56 4.37
N CYS A 108 -11.84 -7.00 5.59
CA CYS A 108 -11.08 -8.22 5.83
C CYS A 108 -11.76 -9.45 5.23
N ASP A 109 -13.07 -9.61 5.48
CA ASP A 109 -13.84 -10.73 4.93
C ASP A 109 -13.91 -10.68 3.41
N PHE A 110 -14.04 -9.48 2.86
CA PHE A 110 -14.04 -9.26 1.41
C PHE A 110 -12.70 -9.63 0.76
N MET A 111 -11.58 -9.19 1.34
CA MET A 111 -10.25 -9.50 0.83
C MET A 111 -9.95 -11.01 0.92
N ASP A 112 -10.29 -11.65 2.03
CA ASP A 112 -10.12 -13.09 2.19
C ASP A 112 -10.96 -13.90 1.18
N SER A 113 -12.09 -13.36 0.70
CA SER A 113 -12.94 -14.00 -0.31
C SER A 113 -12.27 -14.17 -1.68
N PHE A 114 -11.21 -13.44 -1.99
CA PHE A 114 -10.45 -13.61 -3.23
C PHE A 114 -9.56 -14.87 -3.22
N GLY A 115 -9.28 -15.45 -2.05
CA GLY A 115 -8.37 -16.59 -1.95
C GLY A 115 -6.91 -16.24 -2.26
N VAL A 116 -6.55 -14.95 -2.26
CA VAL A 116 -5.22 -14.43 -2.54
C VAL A 116 -4.63 -13.85 -1.24
N PRO A 117 -3.39 -14.18 -0.85
CA PRO A 117 -2.75 -13.53 0.28
C PRO A 117 -2.63 -12.02 0.07
N TRP A 118 -2.81 -11.28 1.16
CA TRP A 118 -2.74 -9.83 1.13
C TRP A 118 -1.98 -9.26 2.33
N ALA A 119 -1.20 -8.18 2.09
CA ALA A 119 -0.26 -7.60 3.04
C ALA A 119 -0.52 -6.08 3.17
N PRO A 120 -1.20 -5.61 4.23
CA PRO A 120 -1.52 -4.20 4.42
C PRO A 120 -0.51 -3.47 5.29
N VAL A 121 -0.37 -2.17 5.07
CA VAL A 121 0.10 -1.20 6.07
C VAL A 121 -1.04 -0.25 6.42
N TYR A 122 -0.95 0.43 7.56
CA TYR A 122 -1.87 1.52 7.89
C TYR A 122 -1.52 2.81 7.15
N GLY A 123 -2.58 3.56 6.78
CA GLY A 123 -2.48 4.97 6.48
C GLY A 123 -2.86 5.84 7.67
N ASN A 124 -2.91 7.15 7.45
CA ASN A 124 -3.27 8.09 8.52
C ASN A 124 -4.75 7.97 8.90
N HIS A 125 -5.64 7.71 7.95
CA HIS A 125 -7.06 7.57 8.23
C HIS A 125 -7.43 6.27 8.95
N ASP A 126 -6.70 5.18 8.77
CA ASP A 126 -6.93 3.95 9.54
C ASP A 126 -6.78 4.17 11.05
N ASN A 127 -5.92 5.09 11.45
CA ASN A 127 -5.62 5.41 12.85
C ASN A 127 -6.64 6.34 13.54
N GLU A 128 -7.69 6.77 12.86
CA GLU A 128 -8.71 7.69 13.38
C GLU A 128 -9.87 6.99 14.08
N SER A 129 -10.07 5.68 13.86
CA SER A 129 -11.18 4.91 14.42
C SER A 129 -11.12 4.83 15.95
N LEU A 130 -12.29 5.00 16.61
CA LEU A 130 -12.41 4.85 18.06
C LEU A 130 -12.22 3.41 18.53
N ARG A 131 -12.31 2.41 17.64
CA ARG A 131 -11.94 1.02 17.99
C ARG A 131 -10.48 0.91 18.39
N GLY A 132 -9.65 1.78 17.84
CA GLY A 132 -8.23 1.87 18.15
C GLY A 132 -7.37 0.81 17.45
N ALA A 133 -6.07 1.12 17.36
CA ALA A 133 -5.12 0.31 16.61
C ALA A 133 -4.97 -1.12 17.14
N ASP A 134 -5.07 -1.35 18.45
CA ASP A 134 -4.91 -2.69 19.00
C ASP A 134 -6.03 -3.64 18.56
N TRP A 135 -7.26 -3.14 18.49
CA TRP A 135 -8.37 -3.93 17.95
C TRP A 135 -8.21 -4.19 16.46
N GLN A 136 -7.81 -3.17 15.69
CA GLN A 136 -7.54 -3.32 14.25
C GLN A 136 -6.41 -4.31 13.98
N ASN A 137 -5.32 -4.24 14.74
CA ASN A 137 -4.20 -5.19 14.68
C ASN A 137 -4.70 -6.63 14.87
N ALA A 138 -5.47 -6.85 15.94
CA ALA A 138 -6.03 -8.16 16.24
C ALA A 138 -6.95 -8.67 15.11
N ARG A 139 -7.75 -7.78 14.50
CA ARG A 139 -8.64 -8.15 13.40
C ARG A 139 -7.86 -8.53 12.14
N LEU A 140 -6.84 -7.75 11.76
CA LEU A 140 -5.97 -8.06 10.63
C LEU A 140 -5.17 -9.36 10.87
N GLU A 141 -4.62 -9.52 12.06
CA GLU A 141 -3.91 -10.75 12.42
C GLU A 141 -4.80 -11.99 12.45
N ALA A 142 -6.11 -11.84 12.69
CA ALA A 142 -7.06 -12.94 12.68
C ALA A 142 -7.50 -13.37 11.26
N SER A 143 -7.37 -12.49 10.26
CA SER A 143 -7.75 -12.80 8.87
C SER A 143 -6.84 -13.89 8.28
N PRO A 144 -7.40 -14.98 7.72
CA PRO A 144 -6.63 -16.15 7.30
C PRO A 144 -5.58 -15.86 6.22
N LEU A 145 -5.90 -14.95 5.29
CA LEU A 145 -5.02 -14.61 4.16
C LEU A 145 -4.28 -13.29 4.34
N CYS A 146 -4.53 -12.55 5.42
CA CYS A 146 -3.87 -11.29 5.72
C CYS A 146 -2.48 -11.54 6.30
N LEU A 147 -1.44 -11.14 5.60
CA LEU A 147 -0.05 -11.20 6.04
C LEU A 147 0.28 -9.93 6.85
N PHE A 148 -0.39 -9.75 7.97
CA PHE A 148 -0.17 -8.61 8.85
C PHE A 148 0.41 -9.05 10.17
N LYS A 149 1.33 -8.24 10.69
CA LYS A 149 1.87 -8.35 12.04
C LYS A 149 2.13 -6.95 12.58
N LYS A 150 1.68 -6.70 13.80
CA LYS A 150 1.94 -5.41 14.46
C LYS A 150 3.42 -5.04 14.45
N GLY A 151 4.29 -6.02 14.69
CA GLY A 151 5.73 -5.80 14.86
C GLY A 151 6.08 -5.38 16.29
N SER A 152 7.38 -5.19 16.54
CA SER A 152 7.93 -4.87 17.87
C SER A 152 8.49 -3.45 18.00
N VAL A 153 8.45 -2.68 16.92
CA VAL A 153 8.95 -1.30 16.87
C VAL A 153 7.80 -0.30 16.89
N THR A 154 8.11 0.97 16.96
CA THR A 154 7.13 2.07 16.94
C THR A 154 6.17 1.95 15.77
N GLY A 155 4.89 2.22 16.00
CA GLY A 155 3.81 2.10 15.02
C GLY A 155 3.14 0.72 15.02
N ASN A 156 2.32 0.48 14.00
CA ASN A 156 1.50 -0.70 13.85
C ASN A 156 1.63 -1.26 12.43
N GLY A 157 2.16 -2.48 12.29
CA GLY A 157 2.32 -3.11 10.98
C GLY A 157 3.70 -2.88 10.37
N ASN A 158 4.77 -3.10 11.17
CA ASN A 158 6.14 -3.18 10.67
C ASN A 158 6.54 -4.66 10.61
N TYR A 159 6.58 -5.22 9.40
CA TYR A 159 6.84 -6.64 9.18
C TYR A 159 7.42 -6.90 7.79
N SER A 160 7.96 -8.10 7.60
CA SER A 160 8.57 -8.52 6.35
C SER A 160 7.88 -9.74 5.74
N VAL A 161 7.78 -9.77 4.42
CA VAL A 161 7.33 -10.92 3.63
C VAL A 161 8.45 -11.32 2.69
N LEU A 162 8.93 -12.55 2.82
CA LEU A 162 9.97 -13.09 1.95
C LEU A 162 9.32 -13.97 0.88
N LEU A 163 9.58 -13.65 -0.38
CA LEU A 163 9.12 -14.42 -1.52
C LEU A 163 10.20 -15.39 -1.96
N THR A 164 9.85 -16.68 -2.01
CA THR A 164 10.77 -17.76 -2.39
C THR A 164 10.25 -18.54 -3.59
N ARG A 165 11.16 -19.21 -4.29
CA ARG A 165 10.86 -20.26 -5.27
C ARG A 165 11.66 -21.50 -4.91
N ASN A 166 10.97 -22.59 -4.62
CA ASN A 166 11.58 -23.80 -4.09
C ASN A 166 12.45 -23.53 -2.83
N GLY A 167 11.97 -22.64 -1.97
CA GLY A 167 12.67 -22.24 -0.76
C GLY A 167 13.86 -21.27 -0.96
N VAL A 168 14.15 -20.86 -2.20
CA VAL A 168 15.20 -19.89 -2.52
C VAL A 168 14.62 -18.49 -2.58
N PRO A 169 15.08 -17.52 -1.76
CA PRO A 169 14.62 -16.14 -1.80
C PRO A 169 14.94 -15.47 -3.14
N PHE A 170 13.97 -14.75 -3.68
CA PHE A 170 14.19 -13.92 -4.86
C PHE A 170 13.68 -12.47 -4.70
N ARG A 171 12.85 -12.22 -3.67
CA ARG A 171 12.35 -10.87 -3.35
C ARG A 171 11.93 -10.80 -1.89
N ALA A 172 12.18 -9.65 -1.26
CA ALA A 172 11.61 -9.32 0.05
C ALA A 172 10.69 -8.11 -0.04
N LEU A 173 9.68 -8.06 0.83
CA LEU A 173 8.83 -6.88 1.01
C LEU A 173 8.97 -6.42 2.46
N TYR A 174 9.28 -5.15 2.66
CA TYR A 174 9.29 -4.50 3.98
C TYR A 174 8.06 -3.59 4.05
N MET A 175 7.13 -3.99 4.90
CA MET A 175 5.89 -3.26 5.15
C MET A 175 6.10 -2.38 6.38
N MET A 176 5.89 -1.07 6.25
CA MET A 176 6.20 -0.12 7.33
C MET A 176 5.06 0.86 7.56
N ASP A 177 4.73 1.08 8.83
CA ASP A 177 3.78 2.11 9.25
C ASP A 177 4.45 3.49 9.22
N SER A 178 3.97 4.37 8.35
CA SER A 178 4.47 5.77 8.21
C SER A 178 3.79 6.78 9.14
N GLY A 179 2.92 6.34 10.04
CA GLY A 179 2.23 7.19 11.00
C GLY A 179 1.26 8.20 10.35
N GLY A 180 1.19 9.40 10.92
CA GLY A 180 0.48 10.53 10.31
C GLY A 180 -0.82 10.93 10.98
N CYS A 181 -1.19 10.34 12.13
CA CYS A 181 -2.40 10.72 12.86
C CYS A 181 -2.09 11.22 14.29
N MET A 182 -1.86 12.51 14.44
CA MET A 182 -1.65 13.14 15.76
C MET A 182 -2.89 13.11 16.65
N GLY A 183 -4.08 13.09 16.05
CA GLY A 183 -5.37 13.04 16.72
C GLY A 183 -5.90 11.63 17.01
N SER A 184 -5.13 10.58 16.72
CA SER A 184 -5.57 9.21 16.94
C SER A 184 -6.07 8.98 18.36
N PRO A 185 -7.23 8.35 18.54
CA PRO A 185 -7.70 7.91 19.86
C PRO A 185 -6.80 6.82 20.46
N SER A 186 -6.06 6.12 19.63
CA SER A 186 -5.11 5.07 20.02
C SER A 186 -3.74 5.67 20.33
N GLU A 187 -3.25 5.51 21.56
CA GLU A 187 -1.96 6.06 21.97
C GLU A 187 -0.80 5.53 21.10
N SER A 188 -0.80 4.26 20.78
CA SER A 188 0.24 3.61 19.95
C SER A 188 0.29 4.11 18.50
N ALA A 189 -0.79 4.74 18.03
CA ALA A 189 -0.89 5.29 16.68
C ALA A 189 -0.78 6.82 16.64
N ARG A 190 -0.77 7.50 17.82
CA ARG A 190 -0.75 8.96 17.91
C ARG A 190 0.65 9.51 17.66
N ARG A 191 0.97 9.72 16.38
CA ARG A 191 2.24 10.30 15.96
C ARG A 191 2.12 11.07 14.65
N GLY A 192 3.06 11.98 14.40
CA GLY A 192 3.21 12.64 13.11
C GLY A 192 3.66 11.67 12.00
N PRO A 193 3.66 12.15 10.74
CA PRO A 193 4.16 11.35 9.63
C PRO A 193 5.67 11.12 9.75
N GLY A 194 6.10 9.90 9.43
CA GLY A 194 7.51 9.54 9.37
C GLY A 194 7.84 8.22 10.06
N PHE A 195 9.05 7.76 9.82
CA PHE A 195 9.61 6.62 10.53
C PHE A 195 10.41 7.09 11.73
N SER A 196 10.28 6.39 12.84
CA SER A 196 11.10 6.58 14.03
C SER A 196 12.46 5.85 13.90
N ALA A 197 13.41 6.20 14.75
CA ALA A 197 14.75 5.63 14.71
C ALA A 197 14.74 4.09 14.79
N ASP A 198 13.92 3.52 15.68
CA ASP A 198 13.78 2.07 15.84
C ASP A 198 13.16 1.37 14.61
N GLN A 199 12.34 2.06 13.82
CA GLN A 199 11.82 1.54 12.55
C GLN A 199 12.92 1.49 11.48
N TYR A 200 13.79 2.51 11.40
CA TYR A 200 14.96 2.46 10.51
C TYR A 200 15.91 1.33 10.93
N ASP A 201 16.21 1.21 12.22
CA ASP A 201 17.08 0.15 12.74
C ASP A 201 16.49 -1.24 12.46
N TRP A 202 15.17 -1.38 12.61
CA TRP A 202 14.48 -2.62 12.27
C TRP A 202 14.60 -2.96 10.77
N LEU A 203 14.33 -2.02 9.88
CA LEU A 203 14.44 -2.20 8.43
C LEU A 203 15.85 -2.66 8.05
N TYR A 204 16.84 -1.91 8.51
CA TYR A 204 18.25 -2.17 8.14
C TYR A 204 18.71 -3.53 8.69
N THR A 205 18.47 -3.78 9.95
CA THR A 205 18.86 -5.05 10.61
C THR A 205 18.15 -6.25 10.00
N THR A 206 16.86 -6.10 9.67
CA THR A 206 16.09 -7.21 9.08
C THR A 206 16.60 -7.53 7.67
N ALA A 207 16.82 -6.52 6.85
CA ALA A 207 17.34 -6.70 5.49
C ALA A 207 18.76 -7.31 5.51
N GLU A 208 19.66 -6.81 6.36
CA GLU A 208 21.00 -7.36 6.52
C GLU A 208 20.98 -8.82 6.93
N LYS A 209 20.12 -9.20 7.90
CA LYS A 209 19.98 -10.59 8.34
C LYS A 209 19.42 -11.49 7.25
N GLN A 210 18.40 -11.01 6.49
CA GLN A 210 17.82 -11.77 5.38
C GLN A 210 18.85 -11.98 4.26
N ASN A 211 19.61 -10.94 3.90
CA ASN A 211 20.69 -11.01 2.92
C ASN A 211 21.78 -12.00 3.36
N ALA A 212 22.19 -11.93 4.61
CA ALA A 212 23.19 -12.86 5.15
C ALA A 212 22.69 -14.31 5.15
N ALA A 213 21.44 -14.55 5.54
CA ALA A 213 20.83 -15.87 5.53
C ALA A 213 20.64 -16.43 4.11
N ALA A 214 20.37 -15.55 3.13
CA ALA A 214 20.28 -15.92 1.73
C ALA A 214 21.65 -16.10 1.05
N GLY A 215 22.73 -15.61 1.64
CA GLY A 215 24.06 -15.58 1.03
C GLY A 215 24.17 -14.63 -0.18
N MET A 216 23.23 -13.71 -0.33
CA MET A 216 23.18 -12.73 -1.42
C MET A 216 22.37 -11.49 -1.00
N THR A 217 22.55 -10.38 -1.70
CA THR A 217 21.63 -9.24 -1.57
C THR A 217 20.31 -9.58 -2.24
N VAL A 218 19.25 -9.73 -1.43
CA VAL A 218 17.91 -10.05 -1.92
C VAL A 218 17.26 -8.78 -2.43
N PRO A 219 16.89 -8.68 -3.72
CA PRO A 219 16.12 -7.55 -4.22
C PRO A 219 14.86 -7.34 -3.40
N SER A 220 14.49 -6.09 -3.10
CA SER A 220 13.40 -5.86 -2.16
C SER A 220 12.56 -4.63 -2.47
N PHE A 221 11.32 -4.65 -1.97
CA PHE A 221 10.40 -3.54 -1.99
C PHE A 221 10.18 -2.97 -0.60
N LEU A 222 10.08 -1.65 -0.51
CA LEU A 222 9.66 -0.94 0.68
C LEU A 222 8.26 -0.36 0.44
N CYS A 223 7.30 -0.70 1.31
CA CYS A 223 5.90 -0.36 1.16
C CYS A 223 5.39 0.38 2.40
N PHE A 224 4.79 1.54 2.22
CA PHE A 224 4.22 2.37 3.28
C PHE A 224 3.16 3.31 2.70
N HIS A 225 2.51 4.11 3.54
CA HIS A 225 1.42 4.97 3.09
C HIS A 225 1.87 6.39 2.74
N ILE A 226 2.27 7.20 3.74
CA ILE A 226 2.67 8.60 3.51
C ILE A 226 4.05 8.62 2.85
N PRO A 227 4.21 9.31 1.71
CA PRO A 227 5.48 9.32 0.98
C PRO A 227 6.64 9.92 1.75
N THR A 228 7.84 9.45 1.45
CA THR A 228 9.08 10.12 1.85
C THR A 228 9.41 11.29 0.92
N ILE A 229 10.28 12.19 1.38
CA ILE A 229 10.75 13.33 0.57
C ILE A 229 11.32 12.91 -0.80
N GLN A 230 11.79 11.67 -0.93
CA GLN A 230 12.34 11.14 -2.17
C GLN A 230 11.33 11.10 -3.31
N PHE A 231 10.05 10.88 -3.02
CA PHE A 231 9.00 10.99 -4.04
C PHE A 231 8.95 12.39 -4.67
N HIS A 232 9.10 13.44 -3.82
CA HIS A 232 9.17 14.82 -4.31
C HIS A 232 10.45 15.07 -5.10
N LEU A 233 11.60 14.67 -4.59
CA LEU A 233 12.89 14.86 -5.24
C LEU A 233 12.95 14.13 -6.59
N ALA A 234 12.47 12.89 -6.64
CA ALA A 234 12.37 12.11 -7.87
C ALA A 234 11.46 12.77 -8.90
N ALA A 235 10.28 13.22 -8.48
CA ALA A 235 9.33 13.91 -9.35
C ALA A 235 9.91 15.21 -9.92
N VAL A 236 10.51 16.05 -9.07
CA VAL A 236 11.16 17.30 -9.50
C VAL A 236 12.31 17.02 -10.47
N LYS A 237 13.16 16.04 -10.15
CA LYS A 237 14.29 15.65 -11.00
C LYS A 237 13.86 15.16 -12.38
N LYS A 238 12.69 14.55 -12.46
CA LYS A 238 12.10 14.05 -13.70
C LYS A 238 11.20 15.08 -14.40
N GLY A 239 11.13 16.31 -13.90
CA GLY A 239 10.41 17.42 -14.51
C GLY A 239 8.91 17.48 -14.20
N TYR A 240 8.42 16.76 -13.19
CA TYR A 240 7.04 16.87 -12.73
C TYR A 240 6.90 18.07 -11.79
N GLN A 241 6.47 19.22 -12.29
CA GLN A 241 6.46 20.46 -11.52
C GLN A 241 5.08 20.94 -11.07
N SER A 242 4.01 20.57 -11.78
CA SER A 242 2.68 21.11 -11.51
C SER A 242 1.56 20.20 -12.00
N ALA A 243 0.32 20.60 -11.66
CA ALA A 243 -0.90 19.95 -12.15
C ALA A 243 -1.09 20.00 -13.67
N SER A 244 -0.40 20.92 -14.36
CA SER A 244 -0.46 21.02 -15.82
C SER A 244 0.23 19.85 -16.56
N GLU A 245 0.90 18.95 -15.82
CA GLU A 245 1.58 17.80 -16.41
C GLU A 245 0.67 16.59 -16.64
N TYR A 246 -0.61 16.81 -16.64
CA TYR A 246 -1.62 15.79 -16.98
C TYR A 246 -1.35 15.10 -18.32
N GLU A 247 -0.74 15.80 -19.25
CA GLU A 247 -0.37 15.26 -20.57
C GLU A 247 0.61 14.08 -20.49
N LYS A 248 1.35 13.96 -19.38
CA LYS A 248 2.24 12.83 -19.11
C LYS A 248 1.53 11.63 -18.50
N TYR A 249 0.24 11.77 -18.20
CA TYR A 249 -0.56 10.73 -17.61
C TYR A 249 -1.01 9.72 -18.66
N VAL A 250 -0.61 8.47 -18.50
CA VAL A 250 -1.03 7.37 -19.35
C VAL A 250 -1.36 6.15 -18.47
N ILE A 251 -2.65 5.83 -18.37
CA ILE A 251 -3.11 4.64 -17.65
C ILE A 251 -2.76 3.39 -18.44
N GLY A 252 -2.34 2.35 -17.76
CA GLY A 252 -2.07 1.04 -18.34
C GLY A 252 -0.73 0.92 -19.05
N VAL A 253 0.12 1.97 -19.02
CA VAL A 253 1.48 1.87 -19.54
C VAL A 253 2.32 1.03 -18.61
N THR A 254 2.92 -0.02 -19.15
CA THR A 254 3.92 -0.82 -18.44
C THR A 254 5.26 -0.10 -18.48
N SER A 255 5.89 0.03 -17.30
CA SER A 255 7.20 0.62 -17.18
C SER A 255 8.19 -0.40 -16.63
N PRO A 256 9.25 -0.74 -17.36
CA PRO A 256 10.33 -1.57 -16.84
C PRO A 256 10.99 -0.93 -15.62
N ALA A 257 11.53 -1.76 -14.71
CA ALA A 257 12.14 -1.27 -13.48
C ALA A 257 13.30 -0.29 -13.71
N ARG A 258 13.98 -0.38 -14.84
CA ARG A 258 15.22 0.37 -15.13
C ARG A 258 15.06 1.52 -16.11
N ASP A 259 13.91 1.60 -16.79
CA ASP A 259 13.60 2.71 -17.68
C ASP A 259 12.08 2.92 -17.74
N GLY A 260 11.63 3.93 -18.49
CA GLY A 260 10.23 4.22 -18.69
C GLY A 260 9.56 4.82 -17.44
N ASP A 261 9.66 6.11 -17.25
CA ASP A 261 8.89 6.84 -16.25
C ASP A 261 7.49 7.16 -16.79
N PHE A 262 6.47 7.10 -15.92
CA PHE A 262 5.09 7.38 -16.33
C PHE A 262 4.25 7.94 -15.18
N GLY A 263 3.00 8.29 -15.48
CA GLY A 263 2.05 8.83 -14.53
C GLY A 263 2.03 10.35 -14.51
N CYS A 264 1.27 10.93 -13.59
CA CYS A 264 1.19 12.37 -13.42
C CYS A 264 1.27 12.79 -11.95
N LYS A 265 1.68 14.03 -11.74
CA LYS A 265 1.62 14.74 -10.47
C LYS A 265 0.59 15.85 -10.58
N ARG A 266 -0.51 15.73 -9.85
CA ARG A 266 -1.65 16.67 -9.89
C ARG A 266 -1.91 17.40 -8.59
N GLU A 267 -1.17 17.07 -7.55
CA GLU A 267 -1.25 17.74 -6.24
C GLU A 267 0.13 17.83 -5.60
N PRO A 268 0.31 18.72 -4.61
CA PRO A 268 1.51 18.72 -3.79
C PRO A 268 1.74 17.35 -3.17
N ILE A 269 2.99 16.96 -3.04
CA ILE A 269 3.35 15.71 -2.38
C ILE A 269 3.41 15.95 -0.88
N GLY A 270 2.45 15.39 -0.14
CA GLY A 270 2.50 15.30 1.32
C GLY A 270 3.57 14.27 1.71
N CYS A 271 4.72 14.71 2.20
CA CYS A 271 5.82 13.82 2.49
C CYS A 271 6.55 14.18 3.78
N PHE A 272 7.28 13.21 4.32
CA PHE A 272 8.16 13.42 5.47
C PHE A 272 9.64 13.33 5.09
N LEU A 273 10.49 13.93 5.93
CA LEU A 273 11.94 13.90 5.77
C LEU A 273 12.51 12.56 6.24
N THR A 274 13.58 12.14 5.59
CA THR A 274 14.35 10.95 5.95
C THR A 274 15.76 11.35 6.40
N PRO A 275 16.47 10.49 7.12
CA PRO A 275 17.88 10.72 7.44
C PRO A 275 18.76 10.87 6.19
N ASP A 276 19.86 11.59 6.33
CA ASP A 276 20.89 11.65 5.31
C ASP A 276 21.43 10.26 4.98
N GLY A 277 21.70 10.00 3.70
CA GLY A 277 22.19 8.68 3.26
C GLY A 277 21.11 7.59 3.14
N PHE A 278 19.82 7.94 3.32
CA PHE A 278 18.73 6.96 3.29
C PHE A 278 18.65 6.21 1.96
N VAL A 279 18.76 6.91 0.82
CA VAL A 279 18.68 6.27 -0.52
C VAL A 279 19.86 5.33 -0.75
N GLU A 280 21.05 5.75 -0.36
CA GLU A 280 22.27 4.95 -0.44
C GLU A 280 22.13 3.68 0.39
N LYS A 281 21.63 3.80 1.62
CA LYS A 281 21.39 2.65 2.50
C LYS A 281 20.36 1.69 1.94
N LEU A 282 19.26 2.20 1.39
CA LEU A 282 18.26 1.36 0.73
C LEU A 282 18.86 0.53 -0.41
N ARG A 283 19.70 1.15 -1.26
CA ARG A 283 20.38 0.45 -2.37
C ARG A 283 21.36 -0.62 -1.87
N GLU A 284 22.14 -0.32 -0.83
CA GLU A 284 23.05 -1.30 -0.20
C GLU A 284 22.29 -2.54 0.29
N LEU A 285 21.07 -2.34 0.80
CA LEU A 285 20.21 -3.41 1.29
C LEU A 285 19.47 -4.19 0.19
N GLY A 286 19.50 -3.71 -1.05
CA GLY A 286 18.83 -4.33 -2.19
C GLY A 286 17.43 -3.78 -2.49
N VAL A 287 17.05 -2.66 -1.88
CA VAL A 287 15.76 -2.03 -2.21
C VAL A 287 15.86 -1.38 -3.59
N ASP A 288 15.04 -1.84 -4.53
CA ASP A 288 14.96 -1.36 -5.90
C ASP A 288 13.58 -0.79 -6.27
N GLY A 289 12.57 -0.95 -5.40
CA GLY A 289 11.23 -0.39 -5.56
C GLY A 289 10.65 0.12 -4.24
N VAL A 290 9.99 1.27 -4.30
CA VAL A 290 9.28 1.88 -3.16
C VAL A 290 7.86 2.22 -3.60
N PHE A 291 6.89 1.79 -2.81
CA PHE A 291 5.47 1.90 -3.12
C PHE A 291 4.73 2.63 -2.01
N ALA A 292 3.98 3.68 -2.37
CA ALA A 292 3.22 4.52 -1.43
C ALA A 292 1.82 4.85 -1.96
N GLY A 293 0.98 5.41 -1.08
CA GLY A 293 -0.36 5.94 -1.36
C GLY A 293 -0.47 7.41 -0.96
N HIS A 294 -1.55 7.78 -0.26
CA HIS A 294 -1.78 9.07 0.40
C HIS A 294 -2.15 10.23 -0.53
N CYS A 295 -1.45 10.41 -1.64
CA CYS A 295 -1.72 11.49 -2.57
C CYS A 295 -2.64 10.97 -3.67
N HIS A 296 -3.94 11.28 -3.56
CA HIS A 296 -5.00 10.68 -4.39
C HIS A 296 -4.96 11.06 -5.87
N ALA A 297 -4.26 12.16 -6.21
CA ALA A 297 -4.15 12.63 -7.59
C ALA A 297 -2.75 12.47 -8.18
N ASN A 298 -1.84 11.90 -7.42
CA ASN A 298 -0.52 11.55 -7.90
C ASN A 298 -0.49 10.04 -8.21
N ASN A 299 0.07 9.70 -9.35
CA ASN A 299 0.25 8.31 -9.76
C ASN A 299 1.56 8.10 -10.52
N THR A 300 2.56 8.91 -10.22
CA THR A 300 3.85 8.79 -10.87
C THR A 300 4.57 7.50 -10.47
N SER A 301 5.22 6.88 -11.45
CA SER A 301 6.21 5.82 -11.24
C SER A 301 7.50 6.25 -11.93
N VAL A 302 8.52 6.60 -11.17
CA VAL A 302 9.76 7.17 -11.69
C VAL A 302 10.98 6.43 -11.16
N LEU A 303 11.94 6.18 -12.03
CA LEU A 303 13.24 5.62 -11.67
C LEU A 303 14.21 6.77 -11.32
N TRP A 304 14.61 6.84 -10.06
CA TRP A 304 15.57 7.83 -9.57
C TRP A 304 16.53 7.19 -8.57
N GLU A 305 17.81 7.49 -8.71
CA GLU A 305 18.90 6.94 -7.88
C GLU A 305 18.91 5.40 -7.80
N GLY A 306 18.52 4.72 -8.88
CA GLY A 306 18.49 3.25 -8.94
C GLY A 306 17.29 2.59 -8.25
N ILE A 307 16.36 3.38 -7.73
CA ILE A 307 15.12 2.91 -7.07
C ILE A 307 13.91 3.44 -7.85
N ARG A 308 12.90 2.60 -8.07
CA ARG A 308 11.63 3.02 -8.65
C ARG A 308 10.67 3.46 -7.55
N TRP A 309 10.32 4.74 -7.60
CA TRP A 309 9.39 5.40 -6.67
C TRP A 309 8.01 5.45 -7.30
N THR A 310 7.05 4.74 -6.71
CA THR A 310 5.73 4.53 -7.32
C THR A 310 4.61 4.92 -6.37
N TYR A 311 3.75 5.83 -6.82
CA TYR A 311 2.42 6.00 -6.25
C TYR A 311 1.48 4.93 -6.82
N GLY A 312 0.72 4.26 -5.95
CA GLY A 312 -0.42 3.47 -6.37
C GLY A 312 -1.54 4.34 -6.92
N LEU A 313 -2.32 3.83 -7.86
CA LEU A 313 -3.60 4.45 -8.18
C LEU A 313 -4.52 4.36 -6.97
N LYS A 314 -5.17 5.47 -6.61
CA LYS A 314 -6.27 5.43 -5.63
C LYS A 314 -7.30 4.39 -6.06
N THR A 315 -7.68 3.51 -5.14
CA THR A 315 -8.58 2.41 -5.49
C THR A 315 -10.04 2.74 -5.25
N GLY A 316 -10.36 3.31 -4.09
CA GLY A 316 -11.73 3.65 -3.71
C GLY A 316 -12.23 4.96 -4.30
N GLN A 317 -13.55 5.08 -4.45
CA GLN A 317 -14.20 6.30 -4.96
C GLN A 317 -14.55 7.29 -3.84
N TYR A 318 -14.38 6.92 -2.58
CA TYR A 318 -14.59 7.83 -1.46
C TYR A 318 -13.51 8.89 -1.40
N ASP A 319 -13.84 10.00 -0.74
CA ASP A 319 -13.01 11.17 -0.67
C ASP A 319 -12.67 11.74 -2.06
N TYR A 320 -11.77 12.71 -2.13
CA TYR A 320 -11.40 13.30 -3.41
C TYR A 320 -10.57 12.34 -4.27
N HIS A 321 -10.81 12.38 -5.56
CA HIS A 321 -10.06 11.60 -6.54
C HIS A 321 -10.11 12.28 -7.90
N THR A 322 -9.24 11.88 -8.79
CA THR A 322 -9.27 12.34 -10.18
C THR A 322 -10.02 11.33 -11.03
N VAL A 323 -11.03 11.81 -11.76
CA VAL A 323 -11.77 10.97 -12.72
C VAL A 323 -10.80 10.35 -13.72
N GLY A 324 -10.94 9.05 -13.95
CA GLY A 324 -10.04 8.30 -14.83
C GLY A 324 -8.71 7.88 -14.17
N GLN A 325 -8.51 8.16 -12.89
CA GLN A 325 -7.32 7.77 -12.14
C GLN A 325 -7.67 6.87 -10.94
N LEU A 326 -8.69 6.04 -11.08
CA LEU A 326 -9.05 5.05 -10.07
C LEU A 326 -8.66 3.64 -10.54
N GLY A 327 -8.12 2.85 -9.63
CA GLY A 327 -7.74 1.47 -9.97
C GLY A 327 -6.76 0.87 -8.98
N GLY A 328 -5.82 0.12 -9.51
CA GLY A 328 -4.70 -0.46 -8.77
C GLY A 328 -3.41 -0.35 -9.58
N THR A 329 -2.33 -0.84 -9.01
CA THR A 329 -1.02 -0.85 -9.67
C THR A 329 -0.47 -2.26 -9.67
N LEU A 330 -0.30 -2.82 -10.85
CA LEU A 330 0.23 -4.16 -11.04
C LEU A 330 1.76 -4.10 -11.14
N ILE A 331 2.41 -4.88 -10.30
CA ILE A 331 3.85 -5.12 -10.31
C ILE A 331 4.04 -6.55 -10.80
N THR A 332 4.69 -6.71 -11.93
CA THR A 332 4.99 -8.02 -12.49
C THR A 332 6.46 -8.34 -12.27
N LEU A 333 6.72 -9.36 -11.45
CA LEU A 333 8.06 -9.78 -11.04
C LEU A 333 8.52 -10.98 -11.88
N TRP A 334 9.64 -10.83 -12.52
CA TRP A 334 10.50 -11.94 -12.95
C TRP A 334 11.60 -12.09 -11.91
N ASN A 335 12.46 -13.02 -11.98
CA ASN A 335 13.45 -13.28 -10.90
C ASN A 335 14.05 -12.01 -10.27
N GLU A 336 14.84 -11.25 -11.02
CA GLU A 336 15.51 -10.06 -10.50
C GLU A 336 14.85 -8.74 -10.95
N ASP A 337 14.18 -8.76 -12.10
CA ASP A 337 13.55 -7.59 -12.69
C ASP A 337 12.04 -7.52 -12.41
N PHE A 338 11.49 -6.33 -12.49
CA PHE A 338 10.06 -6.12 -12.41
C PHE A 338 9.58 -5.02 -13.35
N THR A 339 8.31 -5.05 -13.67
CA THR A 339 7.61 -3.95 -14.36
C THR A 339 6.47 -3.44 -13.52
N VAL A 340 6.10 -2.20 -13.73
CA VAL A 340 4.96 -1.54 -13.08
C VAL A 340 3.98 -1.05 -14.14
N ALA A 341 2.70 -1.28 -13.93
CA ALA A 341 1.64 -0.78 -14.79
C ALA A 341 0.42 -0.40 -13.95
N HIS A 342 -0.23 0.71 -14.25
CA HIS A 342 -1.53 1.02 -13.67
C HIS A 342 -2.62 0.18 -14.32
N VAL A 343 -3.52 -0.33 -13.49
CA VAL A 343 -4.71 -1.10 -13.91
C VAL A 343 -5.93 -0.27 -13.55
N PRO A 344 -6.56 0.40 -14.52
CA PRO A 344 -7.75 1.21 -14.25
C PRO A 344 -8.91 0.35 -13.80
N SER A 345 -9.70 0.85 -12.85
CA SER A 345 -10.97 0.23 -12.52
C SER A 345 -11.97 0.43 -13.66
N LEU A 346 -12.63 -0.64 -14.05
CA LEU A 346 -13.72 -0.60 -15.03
C LEU A 346 -15.07 -0.29 -14.39
N THR A 347 -15.12 -0.15 -13.07
CA THR A 347 -16.35 0.19 -12.36
C THR A 347 -16.74 1.62 -12.65
N PRO A 348 -17.98 1.87 -13.07
CA PRO A 348 -18.47 3.23 -13.27
C PRO A 348 -18.32 4.05 -11.99
N ILE A 349 -18.04 5.34 -12.13
CA ILE A 349 -18.11 6.27 -11.00
C ILE A 349 -19.54 6.30 -10.48
N ALA A 350 -19.71 6.14 -9.17
CA ALA A 350 -21.02 6.23 -8.54
C ALA A 350 -21.71 7.57 -8.88
N PRO A 351 -23.04 7.60 -9.03
CA PRO A 351 -23.78 8.78 -9.45
C PRO A 351 -23.88 9.85 -8.35
N VAL A 352 -22.85 10.00 -7.57
CA VAL A 352 -22.70 11.02 -6.53
C VAL A 352 -21.67 12.04 -6.94
N PRO A 353 -21.82 13.29 -6.53
CA PRO A 353 -20.88 14.33 -6.90
C PRO A 353 -19.50 14.04 -6.34
N ASN A 354 -18.49 14.07 -7.20
CA ASN A 354 -17.11 14.12 -6.74
C ASN A 354 -16.77 15.52 -6.25
N PRO A 355 -16.09 15.68 -5.12
CA PRO A 355 -15.61 16.98 -4.70
C PRO A 355 -14.73 17.59 -5.81
N PRO A 356 -14.93 18.86 -6.21
CA PRO A 356 -13.96 19.51 -7.07
C PRO A 356 -12.65 19.60 -6.30
N ARG A 357 -11.55 19.44 -6.99
CA ARG A 357 -10.26 19.83 -6.44
C ARG A 357 -10.13 21.32 -6.53
N HIS A 358 -9.70 21.90 -5.46
CA HIS A 358 -9.33 23.31 -5.41
C HIS A 358 -7.96 23.52 -6.00
#